data_de2bd1fe768eb01629b0677f2615b476
#
_entry.id   de2bd1fe768eb01629b0677f2615b476
#
_cell.length_a   1.000
_cell.length_b   1.000
_cell.length_c   1.000
_cell.angle_alpha   90.00
_cell.angle_beta   90.00
_cell.angle_gamma   90.00
#
_symmetry.space_group_name_H-M   'P 1'
#
loop_
_entity.id
_entity.type
_entity.pdbx_description
1 polymer ?
#
loop_
_entity_poly.entity_id
_entity_poly.type
_entity_poly.pdbx_seq_one_letter_code
_entity_poly.pdbx_strand_id
1 'polypeptide(L)'
;MDVVQVEKTGENFRVIYDVKGRFTVHRITPQEAKYKLCKVREVKTGPNAVPYLYTTDGRTIRYPDPIIRVYDSIQVDIATGKIQDTIKFDSGNLCMITGGRNTGRVGTIMSRERHPGSFDIVHVKDANGHVFATRIGYVFIIGTVLIPIVQSF
;
A
#
# COMPACT_ATOMS: atom_id res chain seq x y z
N MET A 1 3.77 7.02 1.83
CA MET A 1 4.55 5.97 2.54
C MET A 1 6.06 6.22 2.57
N ASP A 2 6.52 7.31 1.99
CA ASP A 2 7.94 7.66 2.05
C ASP A 2 8.41 7.94 3.47
N VAL A 3 9.69 7.65 3.72
CA VAL A 3 10.32 7.86 5.02
C VAL A 3 11.19 9.12 4.96
N VAL A 4 10.98 10.02 5.92
CA VAL A 4 11.74 11.25 6.05
C VAL A 4 12.56 11.18 7.34
N GLN A 5 13.86 11.43 7.24
CA GLN A 5 14.76 11.48 8.37
C GLN A 5 15.23 12.91 8.63
N VAL A 6 15.10 13.37 9.87
CA VAL A 6 15.64 14.64 10.31
C VAL A 6 17.01 14.38 10.94
N GLU A 7 18.06 14.76 10.25
CA GLU A 7 19.44 14.44 10.65
C GLU A 7 19.83 15.03 12.02
N LYS A 8 19.37 16.25 12.29
CA LYS A 8 19.76 16.95 13.53
C LYS A 8 19.20 16.31 14.80
N THR A 9 17.99 15.76 14.72
CA THR A 9 17.33 15.14 15.89
C THR A 9 17.36 13.62 15.85
N GLY A 10 17.70 13.03 14.71
CA GLY A 10 17.66 11.60 14.50
C GLY A 10 16.27 11.00 14.41
N GLU A 11 15.25 11.85 14.29
CA GLU A 11 13.86 11.41 14.19
C GLU A 11 13.51 10.92 12.79
N ASN A 12 12.69 9.87 12.73
CA ASN A 12 12.20 9.30 11.49
C ASN A 12 10.69 9.45 11.42
N PHE A 13 10.19 9.82 10.24
CA PHE A 13 8.76 10.03 10.00
C PHE A 13 8.34 9.31 8.73
N ARG A 14 7.10 8.84 8.72
CA ARG A 14 6.47 8.29 7.52
C ARG A 14 5.38 9.24 7.05
N VAL A 15 5.38 9.52 5.74
CA VAL A 15 4.37 10.38 5.12
C VAL A 15 3.13 9.55 4.82
N ILE A 16 2.01 9.96 5.37
CA ILE A 16 0.71 9.29 5.18
C ILE A 16 -0.39 10.33 4.97
N TYR A 17 -1.58 9.89 4.59
CA TYR A 17 -2.76 10.76 4.54
C TYR A 17 -3.44 10.83 5.90
N ASP A 18 -3.90 12.02 6.29
CA ASP A 18 -4.77 12.19 7.45
C ASP A 18 -6.23 11.93 7.07
N VAL A 19 -7.13 11.98 8.07
CA VAL A 19 -8.56 11.74 7.84
C VAL A 19 -9.23 12.78 6.93
N LYS A 20 -8.59 13.94 6.73
CA LYS A 20 -9.08 15.00 5.84
C LYS A 20 -8.47 14.90 4.43
N GLY A 21 -7.69 13.87 4.15
CA GLY A 21 -7.07 13.65 2.85
C GLY A 21 -5.81 14.47 2.58
N ARG A 22 -5.24 15.10 3.60
CA ARG A 22 -3.99 15.86 3.48
C ARG A 22 -2.81 14.97 3.86
N PHE A 23 -1.63 15.31 3.36
CA PHE A 23 -0.41 14.65 3.81
C PHE A 23 -0.07 15.07 5.24
N THR A 24 0.29 14.10 6.03
CA THR A 24 0.80 14.31 7.38
C THR A 24 2.01 13.40 7.60
N VAL A 25 2.78 13.68 8.65
CA VAL A 25 3.91 12.84 9.02
C VAL A 25 3.61 12.14 10.33
N HIS A 26 4.01 10.89 10.41
CA HIS A 26 3.86 10.06 11.59
C HIS A 26 5.22 9.58 12.06
N ARG A 27 5.54 9.80 13.34
CA ARG A 27 6.82 9.37 13.91
C ARG A 27 6.89 7.85 13.92
N ILE A 28 8.02 7.30 13.47
CA ILE A 28 8.27 5.86 13.42
C ILE A 28 9.60 5.53 14.10
N THR A 29 9.76 4.25 14.46
CA THR A 29 11.00 3.77 15.05
C THR A 29 12.09 3.65 13.98
N PRO A 30 13.40 3.64 14.37
CA PRO A 30 14.47 3.42 13.39
C PRO A 30 14.35 2.11 12.63
N GLN A 31 13.77 1.07 13.23
CA GLN A 31 13.54 -0.21 12.54
C GLN A 31 12.46 -0.09 11.47
N GLU A 32 11.37 0.61 11.76
CA GLU A 32 10.31 0.88 10.79
C GLU A 32 10.79 1.79 9.65
N ALA A 33 11.79 2.62 9.89
CA ALA A 33 12.37 3.50 8.89
C ALA A 33 13.20 2.76 7.84
N LYS A 34 13.51 1.49 8.03
CA LYS A 34 14.30 0.70 7.10
C LYS A 34 13.51 0.17 5.92
N TYR A 35 12.19 0.16 6.00
CA TYR A 35 11.33 -0.34 4.94
C TYR A 35 10.20 0.64 4.64
N LYS A 36 9.59 0.47 3.48
CA LYS A 36 8.35 1.16 3.11
C LYS A 36 7.42 0.19 2.41
N LEU A 37 6.13 0.49 2.43
CA LEU A 37 5.14 -0.23 1.66
C LEU A 37 5.01 0.40 0.28
N CYS A 38 4.99 -0.43 -0.75
CA CYS A 38 4.78 -0.03 -2.12
C CYS A 38 3.59 -0.79 -2.69
N LYS A 39 2.75 -0.10 -3.45
CA LYS A 39 1.63 -0.74 -4.14
C LYS A 39 2.10 -1.24 -5.51
N VAL A 40 1.77 -2.48 -5.84
CA VAL A 40 2.08 -3.07 -7.14
C VAL A 40 1.13 -2.49 -8.17
N ARG A 41 1.69 -1.75 -9.15
CA ARG A 41 0.93 -1.15 -10.23
C ARG A 41 0.76 -2.10 -11.40
N GLU A 42 1.82 -2.85 -11.74
CA GLU A 42 1.85 -3.67 -12.92
C GLU A 42 2.88 -4.78 -12.78
N VAL A 43 2.55 -5.95 -13.35
CA VAL A 43 3.49 -7.07 -13.46
C VAL A 43 3.55 -7.46 -14.93
N LYS A 44 4.74 -7.42 -15.52
CA LYS A 44 4.97 -7.71 -16.94
C LYS A 44 6.13 -8.67 -17.13
N THR A 45 6.11 -9.35 -18.28
CA THR A 45 7.27 -10.11 -18.76
C THR A 45 8.00 -9.24 -19.78
N GLY A 46 9.27 -8.96 -19.53
CA GLY A 46 10.12 -8.19 -20.42
C GLY A 46 10.86 -9.03 -21.46
N PRO A 47 11.86 -8.44 -22.14
CA PRO A 47 12.69 -9.16 -23.09
C PRO A 47 13.36 -10.39 -22.47
N ASN A 48 13.54 -11.45 -23.25
CA ASN A 48 14.10 -12.73 -22.81
C ASN A 48 13.32 -13.42 -21.68
N ALA A 49 12.00 -13.20 -21.61
CA ALA A 49 11.10 -13.78 -20.61
C ALA A 49 11.47 -13.41 -19.17
N VAL A 50 12.12 -12.26 -18.93
CA VAL A 50 12.45 -11.76 -17.60
C VAL A 50 11.21 -11.09 -17.00
N PRO A 51 10.68 -11.57 -15.85
CA PRO A 51 9.54 -10.91 -15.21
C PRO A 51 9.96 -9.63 -14.51
N TYR A 52 9.11 -8.61 -14.59
CA TYR A 52 9.28 -7.32 -13.93
C TYR A 52 8.02 -6.95 -13.16
N LEU A 53 8.23 -6.25 -12.06
CA LEU A 53 7.18 -5.66 -11.25
C LEU A 53 7.41 -4.15 -11.16
N TYR A 54 6.34 -3.38 -11.36
CA TYR A 54 6.36 -1.92 -11.25
C TYR A 54 5.49 -1.48 -10.09
N THR A 55 5.99 -0.57 -9.28
CA THR A 55 5.25 0.00 -8.15
C THR A 55 4.75 1.40 -8.48
N THR A 56 3.80 1.90 -7.68
CA THR A 56 3.24 3.24 -7.88
C THR A 56 4.24 4.35 -7.51
N ASP A 57 5.27 4.02 -6.75
CA ASP A 57 6.33 4.97 -6.36
C ASP A 57 7.52 5.01 -7.33
N GLY A 58 7.41 4.33 -8.48
CA GLY A 58 8.40 4.38 -9.53
C GLY A 58 9.50 3.33 -9.46
N ARG A 59 9.40 2.35 -8.56
CA ARG A 59 10.38 1.27 -8.48
C ARG A 59 10.09 0.20 -9.52
N THR A 60 11.16 -0.38 -10.07
CA THR A 60 11.11 -1.53 -10.98
C THR A 60 11.90 -2.66 -10.35
N ILE A 61 11.26 -3.81 -10.16
CA ILE A 61 11.88 -4.97 -9.50
C ILE A 61 11.87 -6.15 -10.46
N ARG A 62 13.04 -6.75 -10.66
CA ARG A 62 13.21 -7.93 -11.52
C ARG A 62 12.99 -9.20 -10.71
N TYR A 63 12.46 -10.22 -11.38
CA TYR A 63 12.23 -11.54 -10.80
C TYR A 63 11.41 -11.50 -9.50
N PRO A 64 10.22 -10.88 -9.51
CA PRO A 64 9.35 -10.91 -8.33
C PRO A 64 8.82 -12.32 -8.10
N ASP A 65 8.41 -12.62 -6.87
CA ASP A 65 7.74 -13.87 -6.55
C ASP A 65 6.47 -14.00 -7.42
N PRO A 66 6.26 -15.15 -8.09
CA PRO A 66 5.10 -15.35 -8.95
C PRO A 66 3.74 -15.20 -8.26
N ILE A 67 3.68 -15.28 -6.94
CA ILE A 67 2.44 -15.08 -6.19
C ILE A 67 2.02 -13.61 -6.10
N ILE A 68 2.93 -12.68 -6.35
CA ILE A 68 2.65 -11.24 -6.29
C ILE A 68 1.82 -10.84 -7.50
N ARG A 69 0.70 -10.15 -7.26
CA ARG A 69 -0.22 -9.68 -8.28
C ARG A 69 -0.42 -8.18 -8.21
N VAL A 70 -1.02 -7.62 -9.25
CA VAL A 70 -1.41 -6.20 -9.27
C VAL A 70 -2.37 -5.92 -8.12
N TYR A 71 -2.22 -4.76 -7.51
CA TYR A 71 -2.94 -4.24 -6.33
C TYR A 71 -2.47 -4.80 -4.99
N ASP A 72 -1.60 -5.79 -4.96
CA ASP A 72 -0.95 -6.22 -3.73
C ASP A 72 0.00 -5.12 -3.24
N SER A 73 0.33 -5.13 -1.96
CA SER A 73 1.37 -4.26 -1.38
C SER A 73 2.59 -5.10 -1.07
N ILE A 74 3.75 -4.53 -1.29
CA ILE A 74 5.02 -5.16 -0.97
C ILE A 74 5.79 -4.31 0.04
N GLN A 75 6.45 -4.98 0.97
CA GLN A 75 7.36 -4.34 1.91
C GLN A 75 8.76 -4.37 1.30
N VAL A 76 9.31 -3.21 1.02
CA VAL A 76 10.60 -3.06 0.33
C VAL A 76 11.63 -2.50 1.30
N ASP A 77 12.81 -3.13 1.38
CA ASP A 77 13.94 -2.58 2.09
C ASP A 77 14.46 -1.36 1.34
N ILE A 78 14.48 -0.20 2.00
CA ILE A 78 14.85 1.07 1.36
C ILE A 78 16.31 1.07 0.92
N ALA A 79 17.20 0.47 1.71
CA ALA A 79 18.63 0.46 1.42
C ALA A 79 18.98 -0.46 0.25
N THR A 80 18.42 -1.67 0.20
CA THR A 80 18.75 -2.68 -0.81
C THR A 80 17.78 -2.73 -1.97
N GLY A 81 16.56 -2.23 -1.80
CA GLY A 81 15.50 -2.30 -2.80
C GLY A 81 14.87 -3.69 -2.95
N LYS A 82 15.16 -4.62 -2.04
CA LYS A 82 14.63 -5.98 -2.09
C LYS A 82 13.29 -6.09 -1.40
N ILE A 83 12.43 -6.96 -1.94
CA ILE A 83 11.14 -7.27 -1.35
C ILE A 83 11.35 -8.15 -0.12
N GLN A 84 10.86 -7.69 1.04
CA GLN A 84 10.94 -8.45 2.29
C GLN A 84 9.67 -9.25 2.56
N ASP A 85 8.52 -8.71 2.19
CA ASP A 85 7.23 -9.33 2.47
C ASP A 85 6.18 -8.82 1.48
N THR A 86 5.05 -9.53 1.40
CA THR A 86 3.94 -9.20 0.51
C THR A 86 2.64 -9.28 1.28
N ILE A 87 1.77 -8.28 1.11
CA ILE A 87 0.41 -8.29 1.64
C ILE A 87 -0.54 -8.39 0.46
N LYS A 88 -1.32 -9.46 0.43
CA LYS A 88 -2.26 -9.72 -0.66
C LYS A 88 -3.46 -8.77 -0.62
N PHE A 89 -4.00 -8.47 -1.80
CA PHE A 89 -5.28 -7.78 -1.92
C PHE A 89 -6.41 -8.80 -1.72
N ASP A 90 -6.83 -8.96 -0.47
CA ASP A 90 -7.89 -9.90 -0.09
C ASP A 90 -8.91 -9.25 0.83
N SER A 91 -10.11 -9.80 0.86
CA SER A 91 -11.13 -9.40 1.83
C SER A 91 -10.64 -9.60 3.25
N GLY A 92 -10.94 -8.66 4.14
CA GLY A 92 -10.51 -8.67 5.52
C GLY A 92 -9.20 -7.95 5.78
N ASN A 93 -8.41 -7.61 4.75
CA ASN A 93 -7.17 -6.88 4.94
C ASN A 93 -7.43 -5.39 5.13
N LEU A 94 -6.54 -4.76 5.91
CA LEU A 94 -6.62 -3.33 6.21
C LEU A 94 -6.09 -2.52 5.04
N CYS A 95 -6.80 -1.43 4.71
CA CYS A 95 -6.41 -0.56 3.61
C CYS A 95 -6.58 0.92 3.94
N MET A 96 -5.87 1.76 3.19
CA MET A 96 -6.00 3.21 3.22
C MET A 96 -6.43 3.69 1.83
N ILE A 97 -7.30 4.67 1.78
CA ILE A 97 -7.76 5.27 0.52
C ILE A 97 -6.85 6.44 0.16
N THR A 98 -6.29 6.40 -1.04
CA THR A 98 -5.29 7.37 -1.50
C THR A 98 -5.79 8.32 -2.57
N GLY A 99 -7.04 8.19 -3.00
CA GLY A 99 -7.60 9.06 -4.02
C GLY A 99 -9.12 9.18 -3.92
N GLY A 100 -9.69 10.14 -4.66
CA GLY A 100 -11.11 10.40 -4.66
C GLY A 100 -11.59 11.13 -3.39
N ARG A 101 -12.92 11.16 -3.20
CA ARG A 101 -13.52 11.89 -2.07
C ARG A 101 -13.33 11.21 -0.72
N ASN A 102 -12.94 9.93 -0.70
CA ASN A 102 -12.70 9.17 0.53
C ASN A 102 -11.22 9.14 0.93
N THR A 103 -10.38 9.97 0.31
CA THR A 103 -8.93 10.02 0.58
C THR A 103 -8.64 10.18 2.08
N GLY A 104 -7.73 9.36 2.58
CA GLY A 104 -7.34 9.38 3.99
C GLY A 104 -8.14 8.45 4.90
N ARG A 105 -9.24 7.89 4.42
CA ARG A 105 -10.02 6.94 5.21
C ARG A 105 -9.29 5.59 5.28
N VAL A 106 -9.41 4.94 6.41
CA VAL A 106 -8.82 3.62 6.67
C VAL A 106 -9.94 2.65 6.98
N GLY A 107 -9.87 1.46 6.46
CA GLY A 107 -10.87 0.45 6.72
C GLY A 107 -10.45 -0.94 6.26
N THR A 108 -11.37 -1.87 6.37
CA THR A 108 -11.19 -3.26 6.01
C THR A 108 -11.91 -3.55 4.70
N ILE A 109 -11.25 -4.25 3.79
CA ILE A 109 -11.87 -4.62 2.51
C ILE A 109 -12.98 -5.64 2.76
N MET A 110 -14.18 -5.32 2.27
CA MET A 110 -15.35 -6.21 2.37
C MET A 110 -15.49 -7.07 1.13
N SER A 111 -15.44 -6.45 -0.06
CA SER A 111 -15.63 -7.14 -1.32
C SER A 111 -15.08 -6.32 -2.48
N ARG A 112 -14.84 -7.00 -3.59
CA ARG A 112 -14.44 -6.38 -4.86
C ARG A 112 -15.51 -6.69 -5.90
N GLU A 113 -16.02 -5.66 -6.53
CA GLU A 113 -16.99 -5.77 -7.60
C GLU A 113 -16.28 -5.53 -8.93
N ARG A 114 -16.24 -6.55 -9.79
CA ARG A 114 -15.56 -6.48 -11.07
C ARG A 114 -16.46 -5.89 -12.13
N HIS A 115 -15.94 -4.89 -12.86
CA HIS A 115 -16.64 -4.23 -13.96
C HIS A 115 -15.77 -4.32 -15.21
N PRO A 116 -15.90 -5.38 -16.02
CA PRO A 116 -15.13 -5.51 -17.27
C PRO A 116 -15.33 -4.30 -18.18
N GLY A 117 -14.23 -3.74 -18.67
CA GLY A 117 -14.24 -2.54 -19.50
C GLY A 117 -14.38 -1.22 -18.73
N SER A 118 -14.45 -1.27 -17.40
CA SER A 118 -14.52 -0.10 -16.52
C SER A 118 -13.63 -0.32 -15.30
N PHE A 119 -13.67 0.60 -14.34
CA PHE A 119 -12.90 0.45 -13.10
C PHE A 119 -13.62 -0.48 -12.14
N ASP A 120 -12.88 -1.41 -11.54
CA ASP A 120 -13.41 -2.25 -10.47
C ASP A 120 -13.70 -1.40 -9.22
N ILE A 121 -14.75 -1.78 -8.51
CA ILE A 121 -15.18 -1.09 -7.28
C ILE A 121 -14.86 -1.97 -6.08
N VAL A 122 -14.35 -1.35 -5.04
CA VAL A 122 -14.04 -2.01 -3.78
C VAL A 122 -14.93 -1.43 -2.67
N HIS A 123 -15.59 -2.30 -1.92
CA HIS A 123 -16.37 -1.92 -0.76
C HIS A 123 -15.53 -2.05 0.50
N VAL A 124 -15.44 -0.97 1.26
CA VAL A 124 -14.59 -0.86 2.44
C VAL A 124 -15.44 -0.49 3.64
N LYS A 125 -15.18 -1.15 4.77
CA LYS A 125 -15.85 -0.89 6.05
C LYS A 125 -14.87 -0.23 7.01
N ASP A 126 -15.22 0.93 7.55
CA ASP A 126 -14.39 1.63 8.52
C ASP A 126 -14.58 1.08 9.95
N ALA A 127 -13.83 1.64 10.90
CA ALA A 127 -13.89 1.20 12.29
C ALA A 127 -15.25 1.47 12.96
N ASN A 128 -16.00 2.43 12.43
CA ASN A 128 -17.33 2.77 12.96
C ASN A 128 -18.46 1.93 12.34
N GLY A 129 -18.13 1.01 11.44
CA GLY A 129 -19.10 0.16 10.76
C GLY A 129 -19.72 0.77 9.50
N HIS A 130 -19.31 1.95 9.08
CA HIS A 130 -19.76 2.56 7.84
C HIS A 130 -19.10 1.90 6.63
N VAL A 131 -19.91 1.54 5.65
CA VAL A 131 -19.43 0.94 4.40
C VAL A 131 -19.46 1.99 3.30
N PHE A 132 -18.38 2.12 2.57
CA PHE A 132 -18.27 3.01 1.43
C PHE A 132 -17.60 2.29 0.26
N ALA A 133 -17.82 2.81 -0.94
CA ALA A 133 -17.26 2.24 -2.17
C ALA A 133 -16.24 3.20 -2.79
N THR A 134 -15.18 2.64 -3.37
CA THR A 134 -14.15 3.42 -4.06
C THR A 134 -13.56 2.58 -5.21
N ARG A 135 -12.84 3.24 -6.11
CA ARG A 135 -12.14 2.53 -7.18
C ARG A 135 -10.96 1.75 -6.63
N ILE A 136 -10.70 0.59 -7.21
CA ILE A 136 -9.59 -0.26 -6.78
C ILE A 136 -8.23 0.46 -6.89
N GLY A 137 -8.07 1.36 -7.86
CA GLY A 137 -6.84 2.15 -8.00
C GLY A 137 -6.56 3.08 -6.84
N TYR A 138 -7.55 3.44 -6.03
CA TYR A 138 -7.40 4.30 -4.87
C TYR A 138 -7.17 3.55 -3.57
N VAL A 139 -7.16 2.22 -3.60
CA VAL A 139 -7.01 1.38 -2.41
C VAL A 139 -5.54 0.99 -2.24
N PHE A 140 -4.98 1.27 -1.08
CA PHE A 140 -3.62 0.88 -0.72
C PHE A 140 -3.68 -0.07 0.48
N ILE A 141 -3.28 -1.32 0.29
CA ILE A 141 -3.26 -2.31 1.36
C ILE A 141 -2.12 -1.98 2.33
N ILE A 142 -2.41 -1.85 3.61
CA ILE A 142 -1.43 -1.47 4.63
C ILE A 142 -1.19 -2.53 5.69
N GLY A 143 -1.97 -3.60 5.71
CA GLY A 143 -1.78 -4.67 6.67
C GLY A 143 -2.86 -5.73 6.61
N THR A 144 -2.69 -6.74 7.45
CA THR A 144 -3.72 -7.74 7.71
C THR A 144 -4.45 -7.38 9.00
N VAL A 145 -5.62 -7.96 9.20
CA VAL A 145 -6.39 -7.73 10.44
C VAL A 145 -5.60 -8.14 11.69
N LEU A 146 -4.75 -9.17 11.55
CA LEU A 146 -4.01 -9.74 12.67
C LEU A 146 -2.67 -9.05 12.95
N ILE A 147 -1.98 -8.56 11.90
CA ILE A 147 -0.65 -7.95 12.03
C ILE A 147 -0.58 -6.76 11.07
N PRO A 148 -0.93 -5.53 11.51
CA PRO A 148 -0.71 -4.36 10.69
C PRO A 148 0.80 -4.11 10.55
N ILE A 149 1.28 -4.03 9.30
CA ILE A 149 2.69 -3.71 9.02
C ILE A 149 2.96 -2.24 9.31
N VAL A 150 1.97 -1.38 9.10
CA VAL A 150 2.01 0.01 9.53
C VAL A 150 1.24 0.10 10.84
N GLN A 151 1.98 0.10 11.95
CA GLN A 151 1.38 0.23 13.28
C GLN A 151 1.00 1.69 13.50
N SER A 152 -0.13 2.02 13.93
CA SER A 152 -0.50 3.36 14.35
C SER A 152 -1.44 4.14 13.44
N PHE A 153 -2.42 3.44 13.00
CA PHE A 153 -3.60 4.09 12.47
C PHE A 153 -4.76 3.98 13.46
#